data_83928d5ce05106e9a612f2d4508526e5
#
_entry.id   83928d5ce05106e9a612f2d4508526e5
#
_cell.length_a   1.000
_cell.length_b   1.000
_cell.length_c   1.000
_cell.angle_alpha   90.00
_cell.angle_beta   90.00
_cell.angle_gamma   90.00
#
_symmetry.space_group_name_H-M   'P 1'
#
loop_
_entity.id
_entity.type
_entity.pdbx_description
1 polymer ?
#
loop_
_entity_poly.entity_id
_entity_poly.type
_entity_poly.pdbx_seq_one_letter_code
_entity_poly.pdbx_strand_id
1 'polypeptide(L)'
;MRPSIIVLIIAILVGSVIITTGFVFNEKETIVNEESNSYEKLLNYKNELENINNYNLEILYDLENKLKNPNIENLETLNEEISVLKRVIDDNKRELENIVQKLSELKDNEN
;
A
#
# COMPACT_ATOMS: atom_id res chain seq x y z
N MET A 1 11.14 15.12 -14.69
CA MET A 1 10.28 14.87 -13.51
C MET A 1 11.10 15.02 -12.25
N ARG A 2 10.65 15.85 -11.38
CA ARG A 2 11.34 16.03 -10.09
C ARG A 2 11.02 14.84 -9.16
N PRO A 3 12.04 14.19 -8.55
CA PRO A 3 11.84 13.02 -7.70
C PRO A 3 10.88 13.25 -6.52
N SER A 4 10.81 14.47 -6.00
CA SER A 4 9.90 14.84 -4.91
C SER A 4 8.41 14.69 -5.27
N ILE A 5 8.05 14.81 -6.55
CA ILE A 5 6.68 14.63 -7.02
C ILE A 5 6.30 13.16 -6.97
N ILE A 6 7.21 12.26 -7.29
CA ILE A 6 6.98 10.81 -7.24
C ILE A 6 6.72 10.37 -5.80
N VAL A 7 7.53 10.85 -4.84
CA VAL A 7 7.34 10.58 -3.41
C VAL A 7 5.99 11.11 -2.93
N LEU A 8 5.61 12.30 -3.36
CA LEU A 8 4.33 12.90 -3.03
C LEU A 8 3.15 12.05 -3.57
N ILE A 9 3.24 11.60 -4.82
CA ILE A 9 2.21 10.75 -5.43
C ILE A 9 2.09 9.42 -4.67
N ILE A 10 3.21 8.80 -4.33
CA ILE A 10 3.23 7.56 -3.53
C ILE A 10 2.58 7.80 -2.16
N ALA A 11 2.93 8.90 -1.49
CA ALA A 11 2.35 9.25 -0.20
C ALA A 11 0.84 9.49 -0.29
N ILE A 12 0.37 10.13 -1.35
CA ILE A 12 -1.06 10.36 -1.59
C ILE A 12 -1.79 9.04 -1.85
N LEU A 13 -1.21 8.15 -2.66
CA LEU A 13 -1.80 6.84 -2.93
C LEU A 13 -1.93 5.99 -1.67
N VAL A 14 -0.89 5.95 -0.85
CA VAL A 14 -0.91 5.25 0.43
C VAL A 14 -1.90 5.91 1.39
N GLY A 15 -1.90 7.24 1.45
CA GLY A 15 -2.83 8.00 2.28
C GLY A 15 -4.29 7.78 1.88
N SER A 16 -4.58 7.74 0.59
CA SER A 16 -5.95 7.51 0.12
C SER A 16 -6.45 6.11 0.44
N VAL A 17 -5.58 5.12 0.39
CA VAL A 17 -5.91 3.75 0.78
C VAL A 17 -6.21 3.66 2.27
N ILE A 18 -5.42 4.32 3.11
CA ILE A 18 -5.65 4.37 4.55
C ILE A 18 -6.98 5.06 4.88
N ILE A 19 -7.29 6.16 4.21
CA ILE A 19 -8.55 6.90 4.42
C ILE A 19 -9.75 6.04 4.05
N THR A 20 -9.70 5.34 2.93
CA THR A 20 -10.81 4.49 2.51
C THR A 20 -11.04 3.32 3.46
N THR A 21 -9.98 2.72 3.97
CA THR A 21 -10.13 1.64 4.97
C THR A 21 -10.59 2.14 6.32
N GLY A 22 -10.09 3.26 6.78
CA GLY A 22 -10.57 3.89 8.01
C GLY A 22 -12.06 4.20 7.94
N PHE A 23 -12.53 4.68 6.80
CA PHE A 23 -13.94 4.98 6.58
C PHE A 23 -14.81 3.72 6.56
N VAL A 24 -14.34 2.66 5.89
CA VAL A 24 -15.07 1.39 5.80
C VAL A 24 -15.16 0.68 7.17
N PHE A 25 -14.13 0.78 7.98
CA PHE A 25 -14.12 0.15 9.31
C PHE A 25 -14.88 0.94 10.38
N ASN A 26 -15.13 2.23 10.17
CA ASN A 26 -15.85 3.07 11.12
C ASN A 26 -17.38 3.10 10.90
N GLU A 27 -17.88 2.59 9.81
CA GLU A 27 -19.31 2.44 9.62
C GLU A 27 -19.82 1.22 10.38
N LYS A 28 -20.22 1.46 11.60
CA LYS A 28 -20.85 0.46 12.48
C LYS A 28 -22.33 0.27 12.20
N GLU A 29 -22.81 0.60 11.05
CA GLU A 29 -24.21 0.38 10.74
C GLU A 29 -24.45 -0.99 10.16
N THR A 30 -24.89 -1.82 11.04
CA THR A 30 -25.22 -3.20 10.88
C THR A 30 -26.42 -3.42 10.00
N ILE A 31 -26.20 -4.08 8.89
CA ILE A 31 -27.25 -4.74 8.15
C ILE A 31 -26.81 -6.18 7.88
N VAL A 32 -27.75 -7.09 7.91
CA VAL A 32 -27.59 -8.55 7.94
C VAL A 32 -26.78 -9.16 6.76
N ASN A 33 -26.38 -8.35 5.79
CA ASN A 33 -25.57 -8.77 4.64
C ASN A 33 -24.12 -8.30 4.70
N GLU A 34 -23.67 -7.82 5.87
CA GLU A 34 -22.36 -7.19 6.00
C GLU A 34 -21.18 -8.18 5.94
N GLU A 35 -21.37 -9.44 6.34
CA GLU A 35 -20.26 -10.37 6.38
C GLU A 35 -19.72 -10.71 4.99
N SER A 36 -20.59 -11.02 4.02
CA SER A 36 -20.16 -11.28 2.66
C SER A 36 -19.66 -10.01 1.98
N ASN A 37 -20.26 -8.88 2.30
CA ASN A 37 -19.84 -7.57 1.79
C ASN A 37 -18.49 -7.16 2.38
N SER A 38 -18.25 -7.45 3.66
CA SER A 38 -16.98 -7.18 4.31
C SER A 38 -15.84 -8.02 3.74
N TYR A 39 -16.10 -9.29 3.45
CA TYR A 39 -15.12 -10.17 2.81
C TYR A 39 -14.74 -9.66 1.42
N GLU A 40 -15.72 -9.33 0.61
CA GLU A 40 -15.50 -8.81 -0.74
C GLU A 40 -14.73 -7.47 -0.72
N LYS A 41 -15.10 -6.56 0.19
CA LYS A 41 -14.40 -5.28 0.36
C LYS A 41 -12.94 -5.49 0.79
N LEU A 42 -12.69 -6.39 1.72
CA LEU A 42 -11.33 -6.73 2.15
C LEU A 42 -10.53 -7.37 1.02
N LEU A 43 -11.15 -8.24 0.25
CA LEU A 43 -10.50 -8.88 -0.89
C LEU A 43 -10.12 -7.86 -1.95
N ASN A 44 -11.01 -6.92 -2.26
CA ASN A 44 -10.73 -5.83 -3.19
C ASN A 44 -9.61 -4.93 -2.68
N TYR A 45 -9.64 -4.60 -1.41
CA TYR A 45 -8.58 -3.81 -0.77
C TYR A 45 -7.23 -4.52 -0.82
N LYS A 46 -7.23 -5.82 -0.54
CA LYS A 46 -6.02 -6.65 -0.68
C LYS A 46 -5.44 -6.56 -2.08
N ASN A 47 -6.28 -6.73 -3.10
CA ASN A 47 -5.85 -6.69 -4.49
C ASN A 47 -5.31 -5.31 -4.90
N GLU A 48 -5.97 -4.24 -4.46
CA GLU A 48 -5.50 -2.88 -4.70
C GLU A 48 -4.16 -2.63 -4.04
N LEU A 49 -4.00 -3.06 -2.79
CA LEU A 49 -2.76 -2.88 -2.05
C LEU A 49 -1.60 -3.68 -2.65
N GLU A 50 -1.87 -4.89 -3.12
CA GLU A 50 -0.89 -5.69 -3.87
C GLU A 50 -0.44 -4.98 -5.15
N ASN A 51 -1.38 -4.41 -5.90
CA ASN A 51 -1.08 -3.66 -7.10
C ASN A 51 -0.25 -2.41 -6.82
N ILE A 52 -0.62 -1.66 -5.79
CA ILE A 52 0.14 -0.49 -5.33
C ILE A 52 1.56 -0.89 -4.93
N ASN A 53 1.68 -1.98 -4.19
CA ASN A 53 2.98 -2.43 -3.71
C ASN A 53 3.87 -2.94 -4.86
N ASN A 54 3.31 -3.62 -5.83
CA ASN A 54 4.01 -4.02 -7.05
C ASN A 54 4.50 -2.80 -7.84
N TYR A 55 3.67 -1.78 -7.97
CA TYR A 55 4.04 -0.52 -8.60
C TYR A 55 5.19 0.16 -7.84
N ASN A 56 5.10 0.19 -6.51
CA ASN A 56 6.16 0.74 -5.67
C ASN A 56 7.48 -0.01 -5.82
N LEU A 57 7.43 -1.33 -5.97
CA LEU A 57 8.61 -2.14 -6.23
C LEU A 57 9.26 -1.81 -7.58
N GLU A 58 8.48 -1.56 -8.61
CA GLU A 58 8.99 -1.12 -9.91
C GLU A 58 9.68 0.24 -9.79
N ILE A 59 9.08 1.19 -9.07
CA ILE A 59 9.69 2.50 -8.82
C ILE A 59 10.99 2.35 -8.03
N LEU A 60 10.99 1.50 -7.01
CA LEU A 60 12.18 1.23 -6.21
C LEU A 60 13.32 0.68 -7.08
N TYR A 61 13.01 -0.25 -7.95
CA TYR A 61 13.97 -0.81 -8.88
C TYR A 61 14.58 0.27 -9.79
N ASP A 62 13.74 1.15 -10.33
CA ASP A 62 14.18 2.25 -11.17
C ASP A 62 15.08 3.23 -10.41
N LEU A 63 14.71 3.57 -9.17
CA LEU A 63 15.51 4.45 -8.32
C LEU A 63 16.86 3.83 -7.95
N GLU A 64 16.88 2.55 -7.63
CA GLU A 64 18.12 1.83 -7.33
C GLU A 64 19.03 1.74 -8.56
N ASN A 65 18.46 1.59 -9.76
CA ASN A 65 19.22 1.64 -11.00
C ASN A 65 19.83 3.02 -11.26
N LYS A 66 19.11 4.08 -10.91
CA LYS A 66 19.65 5.46 -11.01
C LYS A 66 20.85 5.65 -10.07
N LEU A 67 20.86 5.02 -8.90
CA LEU A 67 22.00 5.07 -7.98
C LEU A 67 23.28 4.50 -8.57
N LYS A 68 23.18 3.59 -9.51
CA LYS A 68 24.34 2.96 -10.16
C LYS A 68 25.02 3.89 -11.16
N ASN A 69 24.40 5.02 -11.51
CA ASN A 69 24.95 5.98 -12.44
C ASN A 69 25.97 6.88 -11.72
N PRO A 70 27.24 6.95 -12.15
CA PRO A 70 28.27 7.74 -11.47
C PRO A 70 28.11 9.26 -11.60
N ASN A 71 27.20 9.74 -12.42
CA ASN A 71 26.98 11.18 -12.70
C ASN A 71 25.73 11.74 -12.01
N ILE A 72 25.26 11.16 -10.94
CA ILE A 72 24.04 11.61 -10.24
C ILE A 72 24.32 12.88 -9.45
N GLU A 73 23.62 13.95 -9.79
CA GLU A 73 23.74 15.24 -9.12
C GLU A 73 23.02 15.31 -7.76
N ASN A 74 22.02 14.47 -7.52
CA ASN A 74 21.14 14.51 -6.32
C ASN A 74 21.13 13.19 -5.55
N LEU A 75 22.32 12.70 -5.21
CA LEU A 75 22.49 11.41 -4.51
C LEU A 75 21.74 11.36 -3.18
N GLU A 76 21.81 12.42 -2.40
CA GLU A 76 21.14 12.51 -1.08
C GLU A 76 19.63 12.41 -1.22
N THR A 77 19.04 13.19 -2.12
CA THR A 77 17.60 13.17 -2.39
C THR A 77 17.15 11.78 -2.86
N LEU A 78 17.93 11.17 -3.75
CA LEU A 78 17.62 9.83 -4.27
C LEU A 78 17.66 8.77 -3.16
N ASN A 79 18.63 8.84 -2.26
CA ASN A 79 18.71 7.94 -1.10
C ASN A 79 17.53 8.12 -0.15
N GLU A 80 17.09 9.37 0.08
CA GLU A 80 15.92 9.66 0.89
C GLU A 80 14.64 9.06 0.28
N GLU A 81 14.47 9.22 -1.04
CA GLU A 81 13.32 8.66 -1.75
C GLU A 81 13.29 7.13 -1.67
N ILE A 82 14.43 6.50 -1.86
CA ILE A 82 14.55 5.05 -1.73
C ILE A 82 14.19 4.60 -0.30
N SER A 83 14.68 5.32 0.70
CA SER A 83 14.40 5.01 2.11
C SER A 83 12.91 5.12 2.43
N VAL A 84 12.26 6.19 1.98
CA VAL A 84 10.81 6.40 2.17
C VAL A 84 10.02 5.30 1.45
N LEU A 85 10.40 4.99 0.22
CA LEU A 85 9.70 3.99 -0.57
C LEU A 85 9.83 2.59 0.03
N LYS A 86 11.00 2.22 0.53
CA LYS A 86 11.20 0.95 1.25
C LYS A 86 10.31 0.85 2.49
N ARG A 87 10.17 1.95 3.23
CA ARG A 87 9.27 2.00 4.40
C ARG A 87 7.82 1.81 3.99
N VAL A 88 7.37 2.49 2.94
CA VAL A 88 6.01 2.35 2.42
C VAL A 88 5.75 0.91 1.98
N ILE A 89 6.67 0.29 1.27
CA ILE A 89 6.56 -1.11 0.84
C ILE A 89 6.44 -2.04 2.06
N ASP A 90 7.25 -1.83 3.09
CA ASP A 90 7.20 -2.62 4.32
C ASP A 90 5.87 -2.45 5.06
N ASP A 91 5.39 -1.21 5.18
CA ASP A 91 4.11 -0.93 5.81
C ASP A 91 2.95 -1.58 5.05
N ASN A 92 3.00 -1.54 3.72
CA ASN A 92 2.01 -2.20 2.88
C ASN A 92 2.04 -3.73 3.04
N LYS A 93 3.22 -4.32 3.18
CA LYS A 93 3.35 -5.76 3.44
C LYS A 93 2.72 -6.15 4.77
N ARG A 94 2.94 -5.38 5.81
CA ARG A 94 2.33 -5.62 7.13
C ARG A 94 0.81 -5.51 7.06
N GLU A 95 0.33 -4.50 6.35
CA GLU A 95 -1.10 -4.33 6.15
C GLU A 95 -1.70 -5.49 5.35
N LEU A 96 -1.01 -5.98 4.33
CA LEU A 96 -1.41 -7.16 3.58
C LEU A 96 -1.49 -8.40 4.47
N GLU A 97 -0.53 -8.61 5.35
CA GLU A 97 -0.55 -9.71 6.32
C GLU A 97 -1.77 -9.63 7.23
N ASN A 98 -2.08 -8.42 7.73
CA ASN A 98 -3.26 -8.18 8.56
C ASN A 98 -4.56 -8.47 7.81
N ILE A 99 -4.64 -8.06 6.56
CA ILE A 99 -5.83 -8.29 5.71
C ILE A 99 -6.02 -9.78 5.46
N VAL A 100 -4.94 -10.50 5.13
CA VAL A 100 -4.98 -11.95 4.91
C VAL A 100 -5.45 -12.66 6.16
N GLN A 101 -4.99 -12.24 7.33
CA GLN A 101 -5.45 -12.79 8.61
C GLN A 101 -6.94 -12.54 8.83
N LYS A 102 -7.41 -11.32 8.60
CA LYS A 102 -8.83 -10.96 8.72
C LYS A 102 -9.71 -11.75 7.74
N LEU A 103 -9.25 -11.92 6.51
CA LEU A 103 -9.95 -12.72 5.51
C LEU A 103 -10.08 -14.18 5.95
N SER A 104 -9.03 -14.73 6.53
CA SER A 104 -9.03 -16.09 7.08
C SER A 104 -10.03 -16.23 8.23
N GLU A 105 -10.05 -15.25 9.14
CA GLU A 105 -10.99 -15.24 10.28
C GLU A 105 -12.45 -15.16 9.82
N LEU A 106 -12.74 -14.33 8.83
CA LEU A 106 -14.08 -14.21 8.25
C LEU A 106 -14.52 -15.50 7.58
N LYS A 107 -13.61 -16.16 6.89
CA LYS A 107 -13.89 -17.45 6.24
C LYS A 107 -14.17 -18.56 7.26
N ASP A 108 -13.43 -18.58 8.34
CA ASP A 108 -13.61 -19.58 9.41
C ASP A 108 -14.94 -19.38 10.14
N ASN A 109 -15.43 -18.15 10.25
CA ASN A 109 -16.70 -17.83 10.88
C ASN A 109 -17.91 -18.21 10.02
N GLU A 110 -17.74 -18.37 8.72
CA GLU A 110 -18.81 -18.84 7.82
C GLU A 110 -19.04 -20.36 7.88
N ASN A 111 -18.12 -21.08 8.46
CA ASN A 111 -18.23 -22.52 8.69
C ASN A 111 -18.72 -22.80 10.10
#